data_f9e7bc443d3dc1c5a604e02e36d9b6a0
#
_entry.id   f9e7bc443d3dc1c5a604e02e36d9b6a0
#
_cell.length_a   1.000
_cell.length_b   1.000
_cell.length_c   1.000
_cell.angle_alpha   90.00
_cell.angle_beta   90.00
_cell.angle_gamma   90.00
#
_symmetry.space_group_name_H-M   'P 1'
#
loop_
_entity.id
_entity.type
_entity.pdbx_description
1 polymer ?
#
loop_
_entity_poly.entity_id
_entity_poly.type
_entity_poly.pdbx_seq_one_letter_code
_entity_poly.pdbx_strand_id
1 'polypeptide(L)'
;MRADGKKVKHIDPMYSLAPYFMRHRYDAQNMITVTVPYENIHNYVISARKRGYRISHMAVVMAAFVRTVTEFPQLNRFVVNERIYARNELTAGMVVLRPGEADPSMSKMKFDLFDTIFDVNDTINDYIEQNNKTDSKNDSDKLFKILLRIPSFIISGALAFIRFLDRYGLLPKAVLDASPFHNSMVITNLASIRTNHIYHHVYGFGTTSMIVSIGNNVDTAVKEKGELVLKKMMPLGIVMDERIASGCYYAQAFARMEQFLKDPSLLETPPENVKVDYEFETLSERFKSEKTKAKEAKKKAKAEAKAAKKKQK
;
A
#
# COMPACT_ATOMS: atom_id res chain seq x y z
N MET A 1 -17.98 -13.54 -1.56
CA MET A 1 -16.76 -12.91 -2.15
C MET A 1 -16.49 -11.67 -1.32
N ARG A 2 -15.26 -11.44 -0.86
CA ARG A 2 -14.94 -10.22 -0.08
C ARG A 2 -15.09 -8.98 -0.94
N ALA A 3 -15.52 -7.88 -0.33
CA ALA A 3 -15.69 -6.61 -1.05
C ALA A 3 -14.37 -5.91 -1.36
N ASP A 4 -13.31 -6.17 -0.56
CA ASP A 4 -12.00 -5.51 -0.62
C ASP A 4 -10.91 -6.30 -1.36
N GLY A 5 -11.19 -7.56 -1.80
CA GLY A 5 -10.17 -8.35 -2.46
C GLY A 5 -10.66 -9.66 -3.08
N LYS A 6 -9.89 -10.19 -4.00
CA LYS A 6 -10.10 -11.49 -4.66
C LYS A 6 -9.13 -12.52 -4.11
N LYS A 7 -9.64 -13.73 -3.81
CA LYS A 7 -8.80 -14.83 -3.32
C LYS A 7 -7.80 -15.24 -4.40
N VAL A 8 -6.53 -15.28 -4.02
CA VAL A 8 -5.45 -15.80 -4.87
C VAL A 8 -5.54 -17.31 -4.90
N LYS A 9 -5.51 -17.92 -6.09
CA LYS A 9 -5.80 -19.36 -6.26
C LYS A 9 -4.58 -20.20 -6.66
N HIS A 10 -3.61 -19.61 -7.36
CA HIS A 10 -2.40 -20.31 -7.84
C HIS A 10 -1.17 -19.69 -7.22
N ILE A 11 -0.86 -20.14 -6.01
CA ILE A 11 0.33 -19.76 -5.27
C ILE A 11 1.19 -21.01 -5.16
N ASP A 12 2.50 -20.84 -5.09
CA ASP A 12 3.41 -21.92 -4.74
C ASP A 12 2.88 -22.66 -3.50
N PRO A 13 2.90 -24.01 -3.50
CA PRO A 13 2.34 -24.81 -2.41
C PRO A 13 2.88 -24.44 -1.04
N MET A 14 4.17 -24.11 -0.93
CA MET A 14 4.77 -23.70 0.35
C MET A 14 4.17 -22.39 0.86
N TYR A 15 4.02 -21.39 -0.01
CA TYR A 15 3.39 -20.11 0.37
C TYR A 15 1.89 -20.24 0.61
N SER A 16 1.22 -21.18 -0.04
CA SER A 16 -0.18 -21.50 0.24
C SER A 16 -0.39 -22.05 1.65
N LEU A 17 0.62 -22.69 2.22
CA LEU A 17 0.59 -23.24 3.59
C LEU A 17 1.08 -22.26 4.64
N ALA A 18 1.83 -21.23 4.28
CA ALA A 18 2.36 -20.24 5.21
C ALA A 18 1.30 -19.63 6.17
N PRO A 19 0.08 -19.27 5.72
CA PRO A 19 -0.97 -18.77 6.61
C PRO A 19 -1.48 -19.78 7.64
N TYR A 20 -1.26 -21.07 7.45
CA TYR A 20 -1.63 -22.11 8.41
C TYR A 20 -0.57 -22.30 9.50
N PHE A 21 0.70 -22.13 9.15
CA PHE A 21 1.82 -22.19 10.10
C PHE A 21 1.92 -20.90 10.91
N MET A 22 1.75 -19.75 10.26
CA MET A 22 1.77 -18.42 10.87
C MET A 22 0.34 -17.86 10.91
N ARG A 23 -0.44 -18.29 11.89
CA ARG A 23 -1.88 -17.93 11.98
C ARG A 23 -2.11 -16.47 12.31
N HIS A 24 -1.27 -15.92 13.16
CA HIS A 24 -1.39 -14.55 13.61
C HIS A 24 -0.43 -13.64 12.84
N ARG A 25 -0.82 -12.39 12.66
CA ARG A 25 0.01 -11.44 11.92
C ARG A 25 1.30 -11.10 12.65
N TYR A 26 1.28 -11.11 13.99
CA TYR A 26 2.48 -10.88 14.79
C TYR A 26 3.50 -12.03 14.68
N ASP A 27 3.09 -13.25 14.34
CA ASP A 27 4.01 -14.37 14.09
C ASP A 27 4.70 -14.29 12.74
N ALA A 28 4.11 -13.52 11.79
CA ALA A 28 4.49 -13.44 10.40
C ALA A 28 5.17 -12.11 10.04
N GLN A 29 5.60 -11.35 11.03
CA GLN A 29 6.24 -10.05 10.79
C GLN A 29 7.72 -10.19 10.51
N ASN A 30 8.13 -9.73 9.33
CA ASN A 30 9.53 -9.44 9.04
C ASN A 30 9.80 -7.95 9.18
N MET A 31 10.96 -7.60 9.73
CA MET A 31 11.35 -6.24 10.05
C MET A 31 12.68 -5.93 9.38
N ILE A 32 12.72 -4.89 8.56
CA ILE A 32 13.94 -4.44 7.89
C ILE A 32 14.09 -2.93 7.96
N THR A 33 15.33 -2.45 7.90
CA THR A 33 15.63 -1.05 7.63
C THR A 33 16.12 -0.90 6.20
N VAL A 34 15.46 -0.07 5.42
CA VAL A 34 15.93 0.40 4.12
C VAL A 34 16.46 1.82 4.31
N THR A 35 17.74 2.03 4.00
CA THR A 35 18.39 3.34 4.18
C THR A 35 18.62 3.98 2.82
N VAL A 36 18.03 5.15 2.59
CA VAL A 36 18.07 5.83 1.29
C VAL A 36 18.81 7.17 1.37
N PRO A 37 19.49 7.60 0.29
CA PRO A 37 20.17 8.90 0.26
C PRO A 37 19.16 10.04 0.41
N TYR A 38 19.24 10.78 1.52
CA TYR A 38 18.34 11.92 1.77
C TYR A 38 18.52 13.05 0.76
N GLU A 39 19.77 13.31 0.37
CA GLU A 39 20.09 14.43 -0.53
C GLU A 39 19.40 14.33 -1.89
N ASN A 40 19.26 13.12 -2.42
CA ASN A 40 18.58 12.90 -3.69
C ASN A 40 17.12 13.35 -3.62
N ILE A 41 16.42 12.90 -2.58
CA ILE A 41 15.02 13.26 -2.34
C ILE A 41 14.90 14.77 -2.05
N HIS A 42 15.79 15.32 -1.23
CA HIS A 42 15.78 16.73 -0.86
C HIS A 42 16.03 17.65 -2.07
N ASN A 43 17.03 17.34 -2.87
CA ASN A 43 17.35 18.08 -4.08
C ASN A 43 16.21 18.04 -5.10
N TYR A 44 15.55 16.88 -5.25
CA TYR A 44 14.36 16.75 -6.06
C TYR A 44 13.23 17.66 -5.56
N VAL A 45 12.94 17.66 -4.26
CA VAL A 45 11.91 18.51 -3.63
C VAL A 45 12.20 19.99 -3.85
N ILE A 46 13.47 20.42 -3.72
CA ILE A 46 13.88 21.81 -3.99
C ILE A 46 13.70 22.14 -5.49
N SER A 47 14.12 21.23 -6.38
CA SER A 47 13.96 21.42 -7.81
C SER A 47 12.49 21.52 -8.23
N ALA A 48 11.63 20.64 -7.69
CA ALA A 48 10.19 20.69 -7.92
C ALA A 48 9.59 22.02 -7.43
N ARG A 49 10.02 22.51 -6.27
CA ARG A 49 9.57 23.82 -5.74
C ARG A 49 9.95 24.98 -6.66
N LYS A 50 11.15 24.97 -7.26
CA LYS A 50 11.57 25.98 -8.24
C LYS A 50 10.70 25.94 -9.50
N ARG A 51 10.14 24.79 -9.85
CA ARG A 51 9.19 24.59 -10.95
C ARG A 51 7.73 24.92 -10.56
N GLY A 52 7.46 25.34 -9.31
CA GLY A 52 6.13 25.69 -8.82
C GLY A 52 5.39 24.56 -8.08
N TYR A 53 5.98 23.36 -7.97
CA TYR A 53 5.35 22.22 -7.30
C TYR A 53 5.80 22.11 -5.84
N ARG A 54 4.86 22.07 -4.91
CA ARG A 54 5.12 21.88 -3.47
C ARG A 54 4.98 20.40 -3.10
N ILE A 55 6.04 19.64 -3.28
CA ILE A 55 6.08 18.20 -2.97
C ILE A 55 6.73 18.00 -1.62
N SER A 56 6.16 17.11 -0.79
CA SER A 56 6.74 16.72 0.49
C SER A 56 7.67 15.51 0.35
N HIS A 57 8.66 15.37 1.25
CA HIS A 57 9.53 14.19 1.29
C HIS A 57 8.72 12.89 1.48
N MET A 58 7.64 12.96 2.27
CA MET A 58 6.73 11.83 2.47
C MET A 58 5.98 11.47 1.19
N ALA A 59 5.58 12.45 0.38
CA ALA A 59 4.95 12.20 -0.91
C ALA A 59 5.89 11.47 -1.87
N VAL A 60 7.20 11.78 -1.84
CA VAL A 60 8.21 11.04 -2.62
C VAL A 60 8.27 9.57 -2.20
N VAL A 61 8.31 9.29 -0.89
CA VAL A 61 8.32 7.90 -0.37
C VAL A 61 7.04 7.18 -0.73
N MET A 62 5.88 7.82 -0.58
CA MET A 62 4.59 7.24 -0.94
C MET A 62 4.48 6.96 -2.45
N ALA A 63 4.88 7.90 -3.29
CA ALA A 63 4.87 7.73 -4.74
C ALA A 63 5.82 6.59 -5.19
N ALA A 64 6.99 6.48 -4.56
CA ALA A 64 7.90 5.36 -4.79
C ALA A 64 7.24 4.01 -4.42
N PHE A 65 6.50 3.95 -3.31
CA PHE A 65 5.75 2.75 -2.94
C PHE A 65 4.62 2.45 -3.95
N VAL A 66 3.78 3.43 -4.29
CA VAL A 66 2.70 3.27 -5.30
C VAL A 66 3.28 2.73 -6.60
N ARG A 67 4.37 3.31 -7.09
CA ARG A 67 5.07 2.88 -8.31
C ARG A 67 5.65 1.46 -8.16
N THR A 68 6.20 1.13 -7.00
CA THR A 68 6.72 -0.22 -6.75
C THR A 68 5.62 -1.27 -6.82
N VAL A 69 4.42 -0.99 -6.33
CA VAL A 69 3.29 -1.92 -6.40
C VAL A 69 2.89 -2.21 -7.85
N THR A 70 3.06 -1.26 -8.79
CA THR A 70 2.75 -1.51 -10.20
C THR A 70 3.65 -2.58 -10.84
N GLU A 71 4.88 -2.71 -10.35
CA GLU A 71 5.84 -3.71 -10.80
C GLU A 71 5.81 -4.98 -9.92
N PHE A 72 5.45 -4.83 -8.63
CA PHE A 72 5.43 -5.87 -7.61
C PHE A 72 4.06 -5.98 -6.94
N PRO A 73 3.02 -6.48 -7.64
CA PRO A 73 1.64 -6.46 -7.17
C PRO A 73 1.36 -7.33 -5.93
N GLN A 74 2.24 -8.29 -5.58
CA GLN A 74 2.08 -9.08 -4.34
C GLN A 74 2.20 -8.21 -3.08
N LEU A 75 2.83 -7.03 -3.14
CA LEU A 75 2.86 -6.06 -2.02
C LEU A 75 1.45 -5.59 -1.64
N ASN A 76 0.48 -5.71 -2.54
CA ASN A 76 -0.91 -5.34 -2.33
C ASN A 76 -1.81 -6.54 -1.98
N ARG A 77 -1.24 -7.60 -1.43
CA ARG A 77 -1.97 -8.77 -0.90
C ARG A 77 -2.26 -8.62 0.59
N PHE A 78 -3.16 -9.44 1.09
CA PHE A 78 -3.43 -9.59 2.52
C PHE A 78 -3.92 -11.00 2.86
N VAL A 79 -3.88 -11.34 4.14
CA VAL A 79 -4.31 -12.65 4.65
C VAL A 79 -5.51 -12.50 5.56
N VAL A 80 -6.56 -13.26 5.29
CA VAL A 80 -7.72 -13.42 6.17
C VAL A 80 -8.16 -14.88 6.14
N ASN A 81 -8.44 -15.44 7.33
CA ASN A 81 -8.93 -16.82 7.48
C ASN A 81 -8.03 -17.82 6.74
N GLU A 82 -6.71 -17.73 6.99
CA GLU A 82 -5.66 -18.60 6.42
C GLU A 82 -5.67 -18.63 4.87
N ARG A 83 -6.15 -17.55 4.24
CA ARG A 83 -6.22 -17.42 2.78
C ARG A 83 -5.63 -16.10 2.34
N ILE A 84 -4.92 -16.13 1.25
CA ILE A 84 -4.28 -14.96 0.64
C ILE A 84 -5.26 -14.33 -0.37
N TYR A 85 -5.36 -13.02 -0.32
CA TYR A 85 -6.21 -12.21 -1.20
C TYR A 85 -5.37 -11.10 -1.85
N ALA A 86 -5.62 -10.85 -3.13
CA ALA A 86 -5.17 -9.63 -3.81
C ALA A 86 -6.21 -8.54 -3.61
N ARG A 87 -5.79 -7.32 -3.22
CA ARG A 87 -6.72 -6.19 -3.03
C ARG A 87 -7.25 -5.70 -4.35
N ASN A 88 -8.49 -5.19 -4.30
CA ASN A 88 -9.11 -4.53 -5.44
C ASN A 88 -8.59 -3.10 -5.64
N GLU A 89 -8.10 -2.47 -4.57
CA GLU A 89 -7.70 -1.07 -4.52
C GLU A 89 -6.35 -0.94 -3.81
N LEU A 90 -5.54 0.04 -4.20
CA LEU A 90 -4.33 0.41 -3.48
C LEU A 90 -4.68 1.51 -2.49
N THR A 91 -4.50 1.24 -1.19
CA THR A 91 -4.86 2.17 -0.13
C THR A 91 -3.74 2.29 0.90
N ALA A 92 -3.56 3.50 1.43
CA ALA A 92 -2.65 3.71 2.54
C ALA A 92 -3.33 4.47 3.68
N GLY A 93 -2.98 4.11 4.91
CA GLY A 93 -3.28 4.88 6.10
C GLY A 93 -2.11 5.78 6.47
N MET A 94 -2.40 6.97 6.97
CA MET A 94 -1.39 7.86 7.52
C MET A 94 -1.86 8.40 8.86
N VAL A 95 -0.93 8.43 9.82
CA VAL A 95 -1.17 9.02 11.13
C VAL A 95 -0.86 10.52 11.04
N VAL A 96 -1.86 11.35 11.33
CA VAL A 96 -1.71 12.81 11.38
C VAL A 96 -1.88 13.27 12.83
N LEU A 97 -0.90 14.00 13.32
CA LEU A 97 -0.99 14.72 14.60
C LEU A 97 -1.63 16.07 14.33
N ARG A 98 -2.73 16.36 14.99
CA ARG A 98 -3.37 17.66 14.92
C ARG A 98 -2.62 18.67 15.79
N PRO A 99 -2.49 19.93 15.35
CA PRO A 99 -1.88 20.96 16.17
C PRO A 99 -2.60 21.11 17.53
N GLY A 100 -1.85 20.96 18.62
CA GLY A 100 -2.39 21.09 19.99
C GLY A 100 -3.12 19.85 20.54
N GLU A 101 -3.11 18.72 19.84
CA GLU A 101 -3.65 17.46 20.30
C GLU A 101 -2.55 16.41 20.48
N ALA A 102 -2.70 15.59 21.53
CA ALA A 102 -1.84 14.45 21.76
C ALA A 102 -2.35 13.19 21.00
N ASP A 103 -3.63 13.19 20.58
CA ASP A 103 -4.27 12.03 19.99
C ASP A 103 -4.13 12.02 18.47
N PRO A 104 -3.49 10.99 17.91
CA PRO A 104 -3.32 10.85 16.47
C PRO A 104 -4.64 10.46 15.79
N SER A 105 -4.93 11.05 14.64
CA SER A 105 -6.01 10.61 13.75
C SER A 105 -5.44 9.78 12.61
N MET A 106 -6.13 8.72 12.24
CA MET A 106 -5.78 7.88 11.09
C MET A 106 -7.02 7.59 10.26
N SER A 107 -6.96 7.90 8.98
CA SER A 107 -7.96 7.52 7.99
C SER A 107 -7.29 6.94 6.75
N LYS A 108 -8.05 6.66 5.71
CA LYS A 108 -7.59 5.95 4.53
C LYS A 108 -7.46 6.90 3.33
N MET A 109 -6.32 6.83 2.64
CA MET A 109 -6.10 7.39 1.31
C MET A 109 -6.23 6.29 0.27
N LYS A 110 -6.72 6.63 -0.91
CA LYS A 110 -6.79 5.73 -2.07
C LYS A 110 -5.93 6.28 -3.19
N PHE A 111 -5.15 5.40 -3.82
CA PHE A 111 -4.27 5.72 -4.94
C PHE A 111 -4.65 4.91 -6.16
N ASP A 112 -4.51 5.52 -7.34
CA ASP A 112 -4.53 4.81 -8.61
C ASP A 112 -3.14 4.26 -8.94
N LEU A 113 -3.09 3.13 -9.64
CA LEU A 113 -1.80 2.54 -10.04
C LEU A 113 -1.09 3.35 -11.14
N PHE A 114 -1.79 4.27 -11.79
CA PHE A 114 -1.21 5.20 -12.77
C PHE A 114 -0.85 6.56 -12.18
N ASP A 115 -1.06 6.78 -10.88
CA ASP A 115 -0.73 8.04 -10.22
C ASP A 115 0.74 8.39 -10.39
N THR A 116 0.98 9.67 -10.69
CA THR A 116 2.28 10.31 -10.68
C THR A 116 2.60 10.82 -9.26
N ILE A 117 3.83 11.29 -9.06
CA ILE A 117 4.21 11.92 -7.78
C ILE A 117 3.35 13.15 -7.46
N PHE A 118 2.84 13.84 -8.49
CA PHE A 118 1.98 15.02 -8.33
C PHE A 118 0.60 14.59 -7.81
N ASP A 119 -0.01 13.57 -8.41
CA ASP A 119 -1.31 13.02 -8.00
C ASP A 119 -1.25 12.46 -6.57
N VAL A 120 -0.17 11.73 -6.26
CA VAL A 120 0.08 11.21 -4.90
C VAL A 120 0.24 12.35 -3.88
N ASN A 121 0.97 13.41 -4.23
CA ASN A 121 1.16 14.56 -3.35
C ASN A 121 -0.17 15.31 -3.11
N ASP A 122 -0.99 15.47 -4.12
CA ASP A 122 -2.29 16.13 -4.01
C ASP A 122 -3.23 15.30 -3.13
N THR A 123 -3.28 13.98 -3.32
CA THR A 123 -4.03 13.05 -2.44
C THR A 123 -3.60 13.18 -0.97
N ILE A 124 -2.29 13.30 -0.70
CA ILE A 124 -1.76 13.48 0.65
C ILE A 124 -2.14 14.85 1.23
N ASN A 125 -2.06 15.90 0.43
CA ASN A 125 -2.41 17.27 0.86
C ASN A 125 -3.90 17.36 1.21
N ASP A 126 -4.77 16.83 0.35
CA ASP A 126 -6.21 16.76 0.59
C ASP A 126 -6.54 15.99 1.87
N TYR A 127 -5.85 14.86 2.08
CA TYR A 127 -5.98 14.07 3.29
C TYR A 127 -5.59 14.85 4.56
N ILE A 128 -4.45 15.56 4.53
CA ILE A 128 -3.98 16.39 5.65
C ILE A 128 -4.99 17.51 5.92
N GLU A 129 -5.47 18.18 4.87
CA GLU A 129 -6.44 19.27 5.02
C GLU A 129 -7.76 18.76 5.63
N GLN A 130 -8.28 17.63 5.16
CA GLN A 130 -9.50 17.02 5.69
C GLN A 130 -9.37 16.62 7.17
N ASN A 131 -8.21 16.08 7.56
CA ASN A 131 -7.97 15.66 8.95
C ASN A 131 -7.61 16.81 9.89
N ASN A 132 -7.16 17.96 9.36
CA ASN A 132 -6.88 19.16 10.15
C ASN A 132 -8.12 20.04 10.41
N LYS A 133 -9.24 19.81 9.71
CA LYS A 133 -10.49 20.56 9.95
C LYS A 133 -11.05 20.19 11.32
N THR A 134 -11.17 21.17 12.17
CA THR A 134 -11.47 21.06 13.62
C THR A 134 -12.86 20.48 13.93
N ASP A 135 -13.79 20.53 12.97
CA ASP A 135 -15.18 20.04 13.16
C ASP A 135 -15.31 18.51 13.28
N SER A 136 -14.32 17.74 12.79
CA SER A 136 -14.31 16.28 12.93
C SER A 136 -14.00 15.80 14.37
N LYS A 137 -13.46 16.69 15.20
CA LYS A 137 -13.04 16.40 16.58
C LYS A 137 -14.21 16.03 17.51
N ASN A 138 -15.34 16.71 17.35
CA ASN A 138 -16.47 16.55 18.25
C ASN A 138 -17.19 15.19 18.11
N ASP A 139 -17.18 14.59 16.92
CA ASP A 139 -17.97 13.36 16.69
C ASP A 139 -17.19 12.11 17.06
N SER A 140 -15.89 12.04 16.78
CA SER A 140 -15.04 10.91 17.20
C SER A 140 -14.87 10.88 18.71
N ASP A 141 -14.59 12.04 19.36
CA ASP A 141 -14.47 12.12 20.81
C ASP A 141 -15.79 11.82 21.51
N LYS A 142 -16.92 12.28 20.97
CA LYS A 142 -18.25 11.92 21.49
C LYS A 142 -18.48 10.41 21.35
N LEU A 143 -18.13 9.83 20.20
CA LEU A 143 -18.27 8.40 19.96
C LEU A 143 -17.40 7.59 20.95
N PHE A 144 -16.13 7.96 21.15
CA PHE A 144 -15.27 7.30 22.14
C PHE A 144 -15.78 7.45 23.56
N LYS A 145 -16.25 8.63 23.96
CA LYS A 145 -16.88 8.85 25.27
C LYS A 145 -18.15 8.02 25.46
N ILE A 146 -18.95 7.83 24.41
CA ILE A 146 -20.12 6.95 24.43
C ILE A 146 -19.67 5.50 24.54
N LEU A 147 -18.69 5.07 23.73
CA LEU A 147 -18.15 3.71 23.77
C LEU A 147 -17.56 3.36 25.14
N LEU A 148 -16.84 4.29 25.78
CA LEU A 148 -16.29 4.12 27.14
C LEU A 148 -17.36 3.97 28.25
N ARG A 149 -18.60 4.40 28.00
CA ARG A 149 -19.75 4.19 28.91
C ARG A 149 -20.42 2.83 28.73
N ILE A 150 -20.11 2.13 27.63
CA ILE A 150 -20.65 0.79 27.35
C ILE A 150 -19.82 -0.23 28.14
N PRO A 151 -20.46 -1.21 28.82
CA PRO A 151 -19.74 -2.28 29.50
C PRO A 151 -18.77 -3.00 28.55
N SER A 152 -17.56 -3.30 29.03
CA SER A 152 -16.47 -3.87 28.24
C SER A 152 -16.81 -5.18 27.53
N PHE A 153 -17.69 -5.99 28.11
CA PHE A 153 -18.14 -7.24 27.48
C PHE A 153 -18.99 -6.99 26.22
N ILE A 154 -19.76 -5.90 26.16
CA ILE A 154 -20.53 -5.52 24.98
C ILE A 154 -19.57 -5.03 23.88
N ILE A 155 -18.57 -4.19 24.22
CA ILE A 155 -17.54 -3.74 23.28
C ILE A 155 -16.77 -4.94 22.75
N SER A 156 -16.35 -5.84 23.62
CA SER A 156 -15.64 -7.07 23.25
C SER A 156 -16.48 -7.96 22.34
N GLY A 157 -17.77 -8.11 22.65
CA GLY A 157 -18.73 -8.85 21.83
C GLY A 157 -18.93 -8.24 20.44
N ALA A 158 -19.08 -6.92 20.38
CA ALA A 158 -19.20 -6.19 19.11
C ALA A 158 -17.93 -6.32 18.24
N LEU A 159 -16.75 -6.18 18.84
CA LEU A 159 -15.47 -6.38 18.12
C LEU A 159 -15.28 -7.83 17.68
N ALA A 160 -15.68 -8.81 18.51
CA ALA A 160 -15.65 -10.21 18.13
C ALA A 160 -16.60 -10.50 16.95
N PHE A 161 -17.77 -9.89 16.94
CA PHE A 161 -18.75 -10.00 15.86
C PHE A 161 -18.22 -9.35 14.56
N ILE A 162 -17.61 -8.16 14.65
CA ILE A 162 -16.96 -7.51 13.49
C ILE A 162 -15.83 -8.39 12.94
N ARG A 163 -14.98 -8.96 13.81
CA ARG A 163 -13.94 -9.92 13.40
C ARG A 163 -14.52 -11.17 12.73
N PHE A 164 -15.63 -11.68 13.24
CA PHE A 164 -16.33 -12.79 12.61
C PHE A 164 -16.82 -12.43 11.20
N LEU A 165 -17.50 -11.30 11.04
CA LEU A 165 -17.95 -10.84 9.74
C LEU A 165 -16.78 -10.62 8.77
N ASP A 166 -15.67 -10.01 9.24
CA ASP A 166 -14.45 -9.82 8.44
C ASP A 166 -13.84 -11.15 8.02
N ARG A 167 -13.72 -12.10 8.95
CA ARG A 167 -13.17 -13.44 8.69
C ARG A 167 -13.89 -14.15 7.55
N TYR A 168 -15.20 -14.01 7.46
CA TYR A 168 -16.03 -14.66 6.44
C TYR A 168 -16.31 -13.77 5.23
N GLY A 169 -15.77 -12.54 5.18
CA GLY A 169 -15.93 -11.60 4.06
C GLY A 169 -17.34 -11.02 3.97
N LEU A 170 -18.02 -10.92 5.11
CA LEU A 170 -19.40 -10.42 5.22
C LEU A 170 -19.45 -8.93 5.61
N LEU A 171 -18.31 -8.29 5.86
CA LEU A 171 -18.28 -6.86 6.16
C LEU A 171 -18.72 -6.04 4.94
N PRO A 172 -19.66 -5.11 5.12
CA PRO A 172 -20.05 -4.18 4.06
C PRO A 172 -18.85 -3.33 3.60
N LYS A 173 -18.82 -3.00 2.28
CA LYS A 173 -17.76 -2.17 1.71
C LYS A 173 -17.62 -0.84 2.45
N ALA A 174 -18.70 -0.18 2.82
CA ALA A 174 -18.67 1.07 3.56
C ALA A 174 -17.92 0.97 4.91
N VAL A 175 -18.05 -0.16 5.62
CA VAL A 175 -17.32 -0.41 6.88
C VAL A 175 -15.84 -0.64 6.60
N LEU A 176 -15.51 -1.39 5.56
CA LEU A 176 -14.13 -1.62 5.13
C LEU A 176 -13.47 -0.31 4.68
N ASP A 177 -14.18 0.54 3.96
CA ASP A 177 -13.67 1.84 3.46
C ASP A 177 -13.43 2.82 4.62
N ALA A 178 -14.30 2.84 5.63
CA ALA A 178 -14.14 3.68 6.81
C ALA A 178 -13.08 3.15 7.79
N SER A 179 -12.72 1.86 7.71
CA SER A 179 -11.78 1.25 8.64
C SER A 179 -10.33 1.62 8.33
N PRO A 180 -9.59 2.25 9.25
CA PRO A 180 -8.18 2.55 9.07
C PRO A 180 -7.27 1.32 9.16
N PHE A 181 -7.80 0.16 9.50
CA PHE A 181 -7.05 -1.11 9.65
C PHE A 181 -7.12 -2.02 8.42
N HIS A 182 -7.85 -1.61 7.37
CA HIS A 182 -8.00 -2.39 6.13
C HIS A 182 -7.30 -1.67 4.97
N ASN A 183 -5.99 -1.47 5.10
CA ASN A 183 -5.13 -0.79 4.13
C ASN A 183 -4.11 -1.75 3.52
N SER A 184 -3.54 -1.36 2.38
CA SER A 184 -2.37 -2.01 1.80
C SER A 184 -1.14 -1.74 2.67
N MET A 185 -1.00 -0.50 3.10
CA MET A 185 0.12 -0.02 3.89
C MET A 185 -0.35 1.08 4.87
N VAL A 186 0.39 1.23 5.96
CA VAL A 186 0.34 2.43 6.83
C VAL A 186 1.70 3.10 6.79
N ILE A 187 1.71 4.43 6.66
CA ILE A 187 2.93 5.23 6.72
C ILE A 187 2.88 6.18 7.93
N THR A 188 4.00 6.31 8.60
CA THR A 188 4.17 7.30 9.68
C THR A 188 5.47 8.06 9.49
N ASN A 189 5.43 9.38 9.69
CA ASN A 189 6.59 10.25 9.55
C ASN A 189 7.11 10.67 10.93
N LEU A 190 7.98 9.86 11.50
CA LEU A 190 8.60 10.11 12.80
C LEU A 190 9.68 11.19 12.75
N ALA A 191 10.25 11.44 11.57
CA ALA A 191 11.19 12.55 11.37
C ALA A 191 10.53 13.91 11.67
N SER A 192 9.20 14.04 11.48
CA SER A 192 8.46 15.27 11.80
C SER A 192 8.46 15.60 13.29
N ILE A 193 8.61 14.61 14.14
CA ILE A 193 8.72 14.73 15.61
C ILE A 193 10.15 14.45 16.11
N ARG A 194 11.13 14.51 15.23
CA ARG A 194 12.55 14.33 15.51
C ARG A 194 12.91 12.99 16.17
N THR A 195 12.22 11.93 15.76
CA THR A 195 12.44 10.57 16.30
C THR A 195 13.02 9.65 15.22
N ASN A 196 13.80 8.67 15.62
CA ASN A 196 14.31 7.64 14.74
C ASN A 196 13.17 6.76 14.21
N HIS A 197 13.45 6.01 13.12
CA HIS A 197 12.52 5.00 12.65
C HIS A 197 12.29 3.93 13.73
N ILE A 198 11.12 3.35 13.71
CA ILE A 198 10.75 2.20 14.54
C ILE A 198 10.21 1.09 13.65
N TYR A 199 10.20 -0.13 14.16
CA TYR A 199 9.46 -1.22 13.60
C TYR A 199 8.08 -1.27 14.26
N HIS A 200 7.12 -0.54 13.68
CA HIS A 200 5.77 -0.50 14.23
C HIS A 200 5.05 -1.82 13.91
N HIS A 201 4.55 -2.48 14.94
CA HIS A 201 3.83 -3.75 14.77
C HIS A 201 2.58 -3.60 13.88
N VAL A 202 2.33 -4.60 13.05
CA VAL A 202 1.07 -4.67 12.27
C VAL A 202 -0.04 -5.22 13.14
N TYR A 203 -1.17 -4.52 13.19
CA TYR A 203 -2.28 -4.89 14.05
C TYR A 203 -2.89 -6.25 13.68
N GLY A 204 -3.27 -7.04 14.68
CA GLY A 204 -4.02 -8.28 14.49
C GLY A 204 -5.46 -8.08 14.02
N PHE A 205 -5.98 -6.84 14.15
CA PHE A 205 -7.29 -6.45 13.63
C PHE A 205 -7.15 -5.83 12.23
N GLY A 206 -8.09 -6.14 11.34
CA GLY A 206 -8.07 -5.65 9.95
C GLY A 206 -7.14 -6.46 9.04
N THR A 207 -6.72 -5.85 7.94
CA THR A 207 -5.99 -6.54 6.87
C THR A 207 -4.73 -5.81 6.39
N THR A 208 -4.26 -4.81 7.12
CA THR A 208 -3.01 -4.11 6.78
C THR A 208 -1.84 -5.09 6.76
N SER A 209 -1.05 -5.08 5.69
CA SER A 209 0.03 -6.03 5.47
C SER A 209 1.42 -5.42 5.61
N MET A 210 1.53 -4.09 5.65
CA MET A 210 2.80 -3.39 5.76
C MET A 210 2.67 -2.10 6.55
N ILE A 211 3.69 -1.78 7.34
CA ILE A 211 3.85 -0.45 7.98
C ILE A 211 5.23 0.08 7.68
N VAL A 212 5.31 1.33 7.26
CA VAL A 212 6.55 2.05 6.97
C VAL A 212 6.67 3.26 7.90
N SER A 213 7.77 3.34 8.62
CA SER A 213 8.12 4.49 9.45
C SER A 213 9.31 5.23 8.86
N ILE A 214 9.15 6.53 8.61
CA ILE A 214 10.24 7.41 8.16
C ILE A 214 10.93 7.95 9.41
N GLY A 215 12.21 7.66 9.57
CA GLY A 215 13.03 8.14 10.70
C GLY A 215 13.80 9.41 10.38
N ASN A 216 14.38 10.00 11.42
CA ASN A 216 15.31 11.11 11.27
C ASN A 216 16.48 10.74 10.37
N ASN A 217 16.96 11.74 9.64
CA ASN A 217 18.16 11.59 8.85
C ASN A 217 19.38 11.35 9.76
N VAL A 218 20.25 10.43 9.34
CA VAL A 218 21.47 10.04 10.07
C VAL A 218 22.67 10.20 9.14
N ASP A 219 23.75 10.76 9.67
CA ASP A 219 25.02 10.80 8.94
C ASP A 219 25.63 9.40 8.99
N THR A 220 25.80 8.79 7.81
CA THR A 220 26.25 7.41 7.65
C THR A 220 27.51 7.38 6.80
N ALA A 221 28.53 6.66 7.23
CA ALA A 221 29.73 6.43 6.43
C ALA A 221 29.41 5.46 5.29
N VAL A 222 29.52 5.93 4.05
CA VAL A 222 29.26 5.17 2.82
C VAL A 222 30.55 5.07 2.02
N LYS A 223 30.84 3.89 1.49
CA LYS A 223 32.01 3.70 0.63
C LYS A 223 31.67 4.09 -0.80
N GLU A 224 32.29 5.17 -1.32
CA GLU A 224 32.16 5.60 -2.70
C GLU A 224 33.52 5.66 -3.36
N LYS A 225 33.66 5.05 -4.54
CA LYS A 225 34.90 5.00 -5.32
C LYS A 225 36.16 4.60 -4.52
N GLY A 226 35.95 3.79 -3.47
CA GLY A 226 37.03 3.32 -2.60
C GLY A 226 37.26 4.13 -1.33
N GLU A 227 36.70 5.33 -1.20
CA GLU A 227 36.82 6.22 -0.06
C GLU A 227 35.57 6.18 0.84
N LEU A 228 35.74 6.45 2.13
CA LEU A 228 34.64 6.60 3.08
C LEU A 228 34.17 8.06 3.08
N VAL A 229 32.92 8.26 2.67
CA VAL A 229 32.27 9.57 2.63
C VAL A 229 31.11 9.57 3.62
N LEU A 230 30.95 10.62 4.40
CA LEU A 230 29.77 10.82 5.25
C LEU A 230 28.61 11.34 4.37
N LYS A 231 27.50 10.60 4.37
CA LYS A 231 26.29 10.98 3.67
C LYS A 231 25.11 11.04 4.62
N LYS A 232 24.24 12.01 4.40
CA LYS A 232 22.98 12.07 5.10
C LYS A 232 22.01 11.05 4.52
N MET A 233 21.63 10.07 5.33
CA MET A 233 20.77 8.97 4.94
C MET A 233 19.45 9.06 5.68
N MET A 234 18.36 8.71 5.01
CA MET A 234 17.01 8.61 5.59
C MET A 234 16.66 7.13 5.81
N PRO A 235 16.56 6.69 7.05
CA PRO A 235 16.18 5.31 7.36
C PRO A 235 14.66 5.15 7.29
N LEU A 236 14.23 4.08 6.64
CA LEU A 236 12.84 3.61 6.59
C LEU A 236 12.75 2.31 7.37
N GLY A 237 12.04 2.30 8.50
CA GLY A 237 11.70 1.08 9.22
C GLY A 237 10.48 0.44 8.60
N ILE A 238 10.62 -0.75 8.06
CA ILE A 238 9.56 -1.46 7.35
C ILE A 238 9.23 -2.75 8.09
N VAL A 239 7.95 -2.93 8.41
CA VAL A 239 7.39 -4.17 8.93
C VAL A 239 6.41 -4.71 7.92
N MET A 240 6.52 -5.98 7.55
CA MET A 240 5.74 -6.61 6.50
C MET A 240 5.26 -8.00 6.90
N ASP A 241 4.14 -8.42 6.35
CA ASP A 241 3.56 -9.75 6.55
C ASP A 241 4.22 -10.74 5.55
N GLU A 242 5.03 -11.68 6.07
CA GLU A 242 5.74 -12.66 5.24
C GLU A 242 4.83 -13.62 4.47
N ARG A 243 3.59 -13.77 4.89
CA ARG A 243 2.63 -14.70 4.27
C ARG A 243 2.15 -14.25 2.89
N ILE A 244 2.30 -12.96 2.54
CA ILE A 244 1.81 -12.42 1.27
C ILE A 244 2.84 -12.51 0.14
N ALA A 245 4.12 -12.51 0.46
CA ALA A 245 5.22 -12.54 -0.50
C ALA A 245 6.50 -13.09 0.14
N SER A 246 7.37 -13.69 -0.65
CA SER A 246 8.65 -14.22 -0.20
C SER A 246 9.66 -13.13 0.16
N GLY A 247 10.64 -13.47 1.01
CA GLY A 247 11.75 -12.55 1.31
C GLY A 247 12.52 -12.11 0.07
N CYS A 248 12.71 -12.99 -0.91
CA CYS A 248 13.34 -12.65 -2.18
C CYS A 248 12.49 -11.64 -2.98
N TYR A 249 11.17 -11.80 -3.00
CA TYR A 249 10.26 -10.86 -3.65
C TYR A 249 10.29 -9.48 -2.98
N TYR A 250 10.28 -9.44 -1.65
CA TYR A 250 10.44 -8.19 -0.89
C TYR A 250 11.78 -7.52 -1.18
N ALA A 251 12.89 -8.29 -1.20
CA ALA A 251 14.20 -7.74 -1.48
C ALA A 251 14.26 -7.06 -2.86
N GLN A 252 13.71 -7.70 -3.90
CA GLN A 252 13.63 -7.12 -5.23
C GLN A 252 12.74 -5.87 -5.27
N ALA A 253 11.58 -5.92 -4.62
CA ALA A 253 10.65 -4.79 -4.56
C ALA A 253 11.29 -3.58 -3.87
N PHE A 254 11.97 -3.77 -2.74
CA PHE A 254 12.61 -2.67 -2.03
C PHE A 254 13.85 -2.14 -2.74
N ALA A 255 14.62 -3.00 -3.42
CA ALA A 255 15.70 -2.55 -4.29
C ALA A 255 15.17 -1.68 -5.44
N ARG A 256 14.00 -2.00 -5.99
CA ARG A 256 13.34 -1.17 -7.00
C ARG A 256 12.81 0.14 -6.42
N MET A 257 12.18 0.10 -5.25
CA MET A 257 11.73 1.30 -4.54
C MET A 257 12.89 2.25 -4.23
N GLU A 258 14.04 1.71 -3.83
CA GLU A 258 15.26 2.51 -3.62
C GLU A 258 15.73 3.22 -4.88
N GLN A 259 15.61 2.60 -6.05
CA GLN A 259 15.92 3.26 -7.33
C GLN A 259 15.03 4.48 -7.57
N PHE A 260 13.73 4.37 -7.33
CA PHE A 260 12.81 5.51 -7.42
C PHE A 260 13.13 6.60 -6.40
N LEU A 261 13.60 6.25 -5.21
CA LEU A 261 14.01 7.21 -4.19
C LEU A 261 15.37 7.85 -4.49
N LYS A 262 16.25 7.17 -5.24
CA LYS A 262 17.50 7.75 -5.76
C LYS A 262 17.27 8.72 -6.92
N ASP A 263 16.26 8.46 -7.74
CA ASP A 263 15.85 9.34 -8.85
C ASP A 263 14.32 9.52 -8.86
N PRO A 264 13.79 10.45 -8.05
CA PRO A 264 12.35 10.69 -8.00
C PRO A 264 11.75 11.26 -9.28
N SER A 265 12.57 11.72 -10.24
CA SER A 265 12.07 12.20 -11.55
C SER A 265 11.36 11.10 -12.34
N LEU A 266 11.73 9.83 -12.11
CA LEU A 266 11.06 8.67 -12.69
C LEU A 266 9.59 8.53 -12.27
N LEU A 267 9.17 9.24 -11.24
CA LEU A 267 7.80 9.22 -10.71
C LEU A 267 6.92 10.33 -11.31
N GLU A 268 7.49 11.24 -12.12
CA GLU A 268 6.74 12.36 -12.72
C GLU A 268 5.82 11.92 -13.87
N THR A 269 6.07 10.76 -14.46
CA THR A 269 5.25 10.19 -15.51
C THR A 269 4.53 8.93 -15.03
N PRO A 270 3.32 8.63 -15.53
CA PRO A 270 2.64 7.36 -15.21
C PRO A 270 3.51 6.14 -15.58
N PRO A 271 3.29 4.97 -14.96
CA PRO A 271 3.99 3.75 -15.33
C PRO A 271 3.60 3.32 -16.75
N GLU A 272 4.56 2.87 -17.55
CA GLU A 272 4.30 2.33 -18.88
C GLU A 272 3.47 1.04 -18.83
N ASN A 273 3.70 0.21 -17.81
CA ASN A 273 3.01 -1.06 -17.62
C ASN A 273 2.67 -1.26 -16.14
N VAL A 274 1.46 -1.72 -15.89
CA VAL A 274 1.00 -2.15 -14.58
C VAL A 274 0.85 -3.67 -14.60
N LYS A 275 1.64 -4.34 -13.76
CA LYS A 275 1.51 -5.80 -13.59
C LYS A 275 0.28 -6.10 -12.75
N VAL A 276 -0.49 -7.09 -13.18
CA VAL A 276 -1.65 -7.61 -12.46
C VAL A 276 -1.23 -8.87 -11.72
N ASP A 277 -1.80 -9.08 -10.54
CA ASP A 277 -1.58 -10.31 -9.78
C ASP A 277 -2.41 -11.45 -10.39
N TYR A 278 -1.84 -12.11 -11.40
CA TYR A 278 -2.50 -13.18 -12.16
C TYR A 278 -2.75 -14.46 -11.37
N GLU A 279 -2.17 -14.59 -10.18
CA GLU A 279 -2.29 -15.79 -9.36
C GLU A 279 -3.69 -15.95 -8.73
N PHE A 280 -4.58 -14.99 -8.93
CA PHE A 280 -5.99 -15.13 -8.54
C PHE A 280 -6.88 -15.78 -9.62
N GLU A 281 -6.36 -15.98 -10.85
CA GLU A 281 -7.11 -16.66 -11.91
C GLU A 281 -6.91 -18.19 -11.81
N THR A 282 -8.01 -18.96 -11.88
CA THR A 282 -7.90 -20.43 -12.04
C THR A 282 -7.41 -20.77 -13.43
N LEU A 283 -6.71 -21.92 -13.59
CA LEU A 283 -6.37 -22.42 -14.91
C LEU A 283 -7.60 -22.51 -15.82
N SER A 284 -8.76 -22.90 -15.30
CA SER A 284 -10.00 -22.96 -16.07
C SER A 284 -10.49 -21.59 -16.51
N GLU A 285 -10.36 -20.55 -15.68
CA GLU A 285 -10.70 -19.18 -16.02
C GLU A 285 -9.73 -18.60 -17.06
N ARG A 286 -8.44 -18.91 -16.91
CA ARG A 286 -7.40 -18.54 -17.88
C ARG A 286 -7.69 -19.16 -19.26
N PHE A 287 -7.97 -20.46 -19.32
CA PHE A 287 -8.33 -21.13 -20.58
C PHE A 287 -9.65 -20.61 -21.17
N LYS A 288 -10.62 -20.26 -20.33
CA LYS A 288 -11.87 -19.61 -20.80
C LYS A 288 -11.60 -18.23 -21.39
N SER A 289 -10.76 -17.43 -20.73
CA SER A 289 -10.35 -16.11 -21.21
C SER A 289 -9.60 -16.19 -22.54
N GLU A 290 -8.65 -17.09 -22.67
CA GLU A 290 -7.92 -17.31 -23.92
C GLU A 290 -8.83 -17.82 -25.06
N LYS A 291 -9.75 -18.73 -24.77
CA LYS A 291 -10.77 -19.18 -25.75
C LYS A 291 -11.70 -18.05 -26.18
N THR A 292 -12.08 -17.18 -25.25
CA THR A 292 -12.95 -16.04 -25.55
C THR A 292 -12.21 -15.02 -26.41
N LYS A 293 -10.97 -14.67 -26.07
CA LYS A 293 -10.10 -13.80 -26.87
C LYS A 293 -9.86 -14.37 -28.28
N ALA A 294 -9.61 -15.68 -28.39
CA ALA A 294 -9.44 -16.35 -29.68
C ALA A 294 -10.73 -16.33 -30.54
N LYS A 295 -11.91 -16.48 -29.92
CA LYS A 295 -13.22 -16.34 -30.60
C LYS A 295 -13.47 -14.91 -31.09
N GLU A 296 -13.17 -13.92 -30.26
CA GLU A 296 -13.31 -12.51 -30.60
C GLU A 296 -12.37 -12.11 -31.74
N ALA A 297 -11.10 -12.54 -31.68
CA ALA A 297 -10.14 -12.33 -32.76
C ALA A 297 -10.61 -12.95 -34.08
N LYS A 298 -11.12 -14.20 -34.06
CA LYS A 298 -11.70 -14.85 -35.25
C LYS A 298 -12.94 -14.13 -35.77
N LYS A 299 -13.78 -13.60 -34.89
CA LYS A 299 -14.98 -12.84 -35.27
C LYS A 299 -14.59 -11.50 -35.92
N LYS A 300 -13.57 -10.82 -35.38
CA LYS A 300 -13.04 -9.57 -35.92
C LYS A 300 -12.40 -9.80 -37.30
N ALA A 301 -11.56 -10.82 -37.45
CA ALA A 301 -10.94 -11.18 -38.72
C ALA A 301 -11.99 -11.52 -39.80
N LYS A 302 -13.07 -12.27 -39.44
CA LYS A 302 -14.19 -12.55 -40.36
C LYS A 302 -14.94 -11.29 -40.76
N ALA A 303 -15.14 -10.35 -39.84
CA ALA A 303 -15.82 -9.09 -40.13
C ALA A 303 -14.98 -8.20 -41.07
N GLU A 304 -13.66 -8.13 -40.83
CA GLU A 304 -12.73 -7.39 -41.71
C GLU A 304 -12.63 -8.00 -43.10
N ALA A 305 -12.56 -9.34 -43.21
CA ALA A 305 -12.58 -10.02 -44.51
C ALA A 305 -13.90 -9.81 -45.27
N LYS A 306 -15.01 -9.74 -44.56
CA LYS A 306 -16.33 -9.45 -45.16
C LYS A 306 -16.45 -8.00 -45.62
N ALA A 307 -15.89 -7.06 -44.88
CA ALA A 307 -15.82 -5.65 -45.22
C ALA A 307 -14.90 -5.40 -46.44
N ALA A 308 -13.74 -6.09 -46.51
CA ALA A 308 -12.85 -6.02 -47.65
C ALA A 308 -13.49 -6.53 -48.95
N LYS A 309 -14.23 -7.65 -48.90
CA LYS A 309 -14.98 -8.19 -50.04
C LYS A 309 -16.14 -7.27 -50.50
N LYS A 310 -16.67 -6.41 -49.61
CA LYS A 310 -17.73 -5.47 -49.92
C LYS A 310 -17.20 -4.18 -50.60
N LYS A 311 -15.91 -3.89 -50.45
CA LYS A 311 -15.24 -2.75 -51.11
C LYS A 311 -14.67 -3.11 -52.49
N GLN A 312 -14.65 -4.39 -52.85
CA GLN A 312 -14.18 -4.87 -54.16
C GLN A 312 -15.33 -5.19 -55.14
N LYS A 313 -16.55 -4.99 -54.70
CA LYS A 313 -17.77 -4.99 -55.53
C LYS A 313 -18.32 -3.56 -55.65
#